data_775812a72496a1112118ae9792da636c
#
_entry.id   775812a72496a1112118ae9792da636c
#
_cell.length_a   1.000
_cell.length_b   1.000
_cell.length_c   1.000
_cell.angle_alpha   90.00
_cell.angle_beta   90.00
_cell.angle_gamma   90.00
#
_symmetry.space_group_name_H-M   'P 1'
#
loop_
_entity.id
_entity.type
_entity.pdbx_description
1 polymer ?
#
loop_
_entity_poly.entity_id
_entity_poly.type
_entity_poly.pdbx_seq_one_letter_code
_entity_poly.pdbx_strand_id
1 'polypeptide(L)'
;MAQNNPTNRFYNEDFPKQYQPYPGLQNQMTPAPDCGEETYVGANKLVGKKALVTGGDSGIGRAAAIAYAKEGADVAIAYHPDEQADADEVKAFIEKAGQKAVLLPGDLRDATYAKQMVKDAHEQLNGLDILVLNAGMQQFEHQIENLSAEQLTDTFEVNVFSTVYSIQQALEYFKTGASIILTSSIQGVKPSAHLVDYAMTKSCNISLTKSLAAQLGPKGIRVNAVAPGPIWTALQISGGQPQESIPEFGQNQPLQRAGQPVELADVYVLLASDNASYITGQVYGITGGAPIN
;
A
#
# COMPACT_ATOMS: atom_id res chain seq x y z
N MET A 1 12.76 -0.19 -31.25
CA MET A 1 12.48 -0.63 -29.88
C MET A 1 11.29 -1.57 -29.94
N ALA A 2 11.40 -2.79 -29.38
CA ALA A 2 10.25 -3.68 -29.30
C ALA A 2 9.16 -2.99 -28.47
N GLN A 3 7.90 -3.02 -28.94
CA GLN A 3 6.78 -2.51 -28.17
C GLN A 3 6.63 -3.35 -26.92
N ASN A 4 6.60 -2.71 -25.73
CA ASN A 4 6.29 -3.39 -24.48
C ASN A 4 4.83 -3.87 -24.52
N ASN A 5 4.62 -5.18 -24.63
CA ASN A 5 3.28 -5.74 -24.55
C ASN A 5 2.86 -5.85 -23.08
N PRO A 6 1.79 -5.15 -22.64
CA PRO A 6 1.38 -5.16 -21.24
C PRO A 6 0.90 -6.53 -20.73
N THR A 7 0.50 -7.45 -21.61
CA THR A 7 0.03 -8.78 -21.19
C THR A 7 1.15 -9.73 -20.79
N ASN A 8 2.39 -9.48 -21.23
CA ASN A 8 3.55 -10.35 -20.96
C ASN A 8 4.80 -9.58 -20.49
N ARG A 9 4.62 -8.35 -20.05
CA ARG A 9 5.73 -7.53 -19.51
C ARG A 9 6.30 -8.11 -18.21
N PHE A 10 5.44 -8.72 -17.40
CA PHE A 10 5.76 -9.33 -16.12
C PHE A 10 5.29 -10.79 -16.11
N TYR A 11 5.47 -11.47 -14.97
CA TYR A 11 5.03 -12.84 -14.80
C TYR A 11 3.55 -13.01 -15.16
N ASN A 12 3.24 -13.95 -16.04
CA ASN A 12 1.91 -14.19 -16.62
C ASN A 12 1.56 -15.70 -16.76
N GLU A 13 2.30 -16.54 -16.05
CA GLU A 13 2.03 -17.97 -15.94
C GLU A 13 1.25 -18.28 -14.67
N ASP A 14 0.85 -19.54 -14.47
CA ASP A 14 0.21 -20.01 -13.27
C ASP A 14 1.14 -19.88 -12.06
N PHE A 15 0.65 -19.26 -10.98
CA PHE A 15 1.42 -19.20 -9.74
C PHE A 15 1.45 -20.56 -9.04
N PRO A 16 2.59 -20.98 -8.46
CA PRO A 16 2.60 -22.17 -7.63
C PRO A 16 1.73 -21.96 -6.39
N LYS A 17 0.97 -22.99 -5.98
CA LYS A 17 0.27 -23.00 -4.70
C LYS A 17 1.26 -22.84 -3.57
N GLN A 18 1.04 -21.85 -2.72
CA GLN A 18 1.88 -21.55 -1.57
C GLN A 18 1.05 -20.88 -0.49
N TYR A 19 1.37 -21.16 0.75
CA TYR A 19 0.71 -20.58 1.91
C TYR A 19 1.76 -20.15 2.94
N GLN A 20 1.52 -19.03 3.56
CA GLN A 20 2.25 -18.57 4.73
C GLN A 20 1.25 -18.18 5.82
N PRO A 21 1.59 -18.31 7.10
CA PRO A 21 0.79 -17.69 8.15
C PRO A 21 0.85 -16.16 8.02
N TYR A 22 -0.21 -15.47 8.48
CA TYR A 22 -0.20 -14.01 8.60
C TYR A 22 0.94 -13.57 9.56
N PRO A 23 1.71 -12.50 9.23
CA PRO A 23 1.51 -11.56 8.12
C PRO A 23 2.05 -12.00 6.75
N GLY A 24 2.88 -13.02 6.64
CA GLY A 24 3.52 -13.50 5.42
C GLY A 24 4.75 -12.68 5.02
N LEU A 25 5.82 -13.39 4.61
CA LEU A 25 7.09 -12.78 4.23
C LEU A 25 7.28 -12.79 2.71
N GLN A 26 7.57 -11.63 2.13
CA GLN A 26 7.79 -11.49 0.70
C GLN A 26 9.02 -12.26 0.22
N ASN A 27 10.09 -12.27 1.00
CA ASN A 27 11.33 -12.97 0.65
C ASN A 27 11.18 -14.50 0.56
N GLN A 28 10.07 -15.06 1.03
CA GLN A 28 9.72 -16.47 0.92
C GLN A 28 8.76 -16.78 -0.24
N MET A 29 8.33 -15.78 -1.01
CA MET A 29 7.41 -15.96 -2.12
C MET A 29 8.09 -16.52 -3.38
N THR A 30 7.37 -17.34 -4.13
CA THR A 30 7.79 -17.86 -5.42
C THR A 30 6.65 -17.71 -6.44
N PRO A 31 6.86 -16.99 -7.57
CA PRO A 31 7.99 -16.08 -7.81
C PRO A 31 7.96 -14.90 -6.84
N ALA A 32 9.13 -14.29 -6.59
CA ALA A 32 9.20 -13.05 -5.85
C ALA A 32 8.46 -11.92 -6.59
N PRO A 33 7.69 -11.07 -5.89
CA PRO A 33 7.09 -9.88 -6.50
C PRO A 33 8.17 -8.89 -6.99
N ASP A 34 7.94 -8.24 -8.13
CA ASP A 34 8.77 -7.10 -8.57
C ASP A 34 8.25 -5.82 -7.89
N CYS A 35 9.05 -5.26 -6.99
CA CYS A 35 8.77 -4.00 -6.30
C CYS A 35 9.61 -2.83 -6.85
N GLY A 36 10.33 -3.01 -7.96
CA GLY A 36 11.10 -1.97 -8.61
C GLY A 36 12.52 -1.82 -8.09
N GLU A 37 13.03 -2.82 -7.37
CA GLU A 37 14.38 -2.83 -6.82
C GLU A 37 15.43 -2.52 -7.89
N GLU A 38 15.31 -3.17 -9.05
CA GLU A 38 16.22 -2.97 -10.19
C GLU A 38 15.52 -2.30 -11.38
N THR A 39 14.18 -2.33 -11.45
CA THR A 39 13.42 -1.93 -12.63
C THR A 39 12.90 -0.49 -12.58
N TYR A 40 12.67 0.08 -11.39
CA TYR A 40 12.25 1.47 -11.25
C TYR A 40 13.42 2.43 -11.41
N VAL A 41 13.24 3.47 -12.23
CA VAL A 41 14.23 4.52 -12.46
C VAL A 41 13.67 5.86 -11.97
N GLY A 42 14.30 6.45 -10.97
CA GLY A 42 13.89 7.74 -10.41
C GLY A 42 14.15 8.92 -11.35
N ALA A 43 13.34 9.96 -11.18
CA ALA A 43 13.41 11.21 -11.95
C ALA A 43 13.47 12.45 -11.04
N ASN A 44 13.88 12.28 -9.78
CA ASN A 44 14.05 13.34 -8.78
C ASN A 44 12.78 14.13 -8.46
N LYS A 45 11.61 13.48 -8.49
CA LYS A 45 10.31 14.12 -8.25
C LYS A 45 10.02 14.42 -6.77
N LEU A 46 10.74 13.78 -5.85
CA LEU A 46 10.51 13.88 -4.39
C LEU A 46 11.75 14.35 -3.62
N VAL A 47 12.68 15.04 -4.27
CA VAL A 47 13.92 15.50 -3.63
C VAL A 47 13.63 16.30 -2.36
N GLY A 48 14.22 15.84 -1.24
CA GLY A 48 14.10 16.47 0.06
C GLY A 48 12.78 16.24 0.80
N LYS A 49 11.80 15.54 0.21
CA LYS A 49 10.54 15.17 0.88
C LYS A 49 10.79 14.09 1.94
N LYS A 50 9.89 14.04 2.93
CA LYS A 50 9.90 13.09 4.05
C LYS A 50 8.62 12.27 4.01
N ALA A 51 8.73 10.95 3.86
CA ALA A 51 7.60 10.06 3.68
C ALA A 51 7.50 9.02 4.79
N LEU A 52 6.29 8.73 5.24
CA LEU A 52 5.95 7.54 6.03
C LEU A 52 5.06 6.62 5.21
N VAL A 53 5.44 5.35 5.11
CA VAL A 53 4.69 4.30 4.41
C VAL A 53 4.36 3.18 5.41
N THR A 54 3.07 2.92 5.64
CA THR A 54 2.65 1.76 6.45
C THR A 54 2.58 0.50 5.59
N GLY A 55 3.02 -0.65 6.12
CA GLY A 55 3.23 -1.87 5.33
C GLY A 55 4.28 -1.63 4.23
N GLY A 56 5.35 -0.90 4.59
CA GLY A 56 6.40 -0.51 3.65
C GLY A 56 7.47 -1.57 3.41
N ASP A 57 7.40 -2.67 4.12
CA ASP A 57 8.32 -3.82 4.09
C ASP A 57 8.09 -4.74 2.88
N SER A 58 6.84 -4.86 2.43
CA SER A 58 6.43 -5.81 1.39
C SER A 58 5.45 -5.23 0.37
N GLY A 59 5.28 -5.91 -0.75
CA GLY A 59 4.27 -5.65 -1.77
C GLY A 59 4.23 -4.20 -2.26
N ILE A 60 3.02 -3.64 -2.29
CA ILE A 60 2.77 -2.30 -2.82
C ILE A 60 3.47 -1.22 -1.98
N GLY A 61 3.48 -1.39 -0.64
CA GLY A 61 4.17 -0.46 0.25
C GLY A 61 5.69 -0.45 0.03
N ARG A 62 6.31 -1.61 -0.15
CA ARG A 62 7.72 -1.75 -0.51
C ARG A 62 8.02 -1.05 -1.83
N ALA A 63 7.17 -1.26 -2.86
CA ALA A 63 7.35 -0.61 -4.15
C ALA A 63 7.25 0.92 -4.05
N ALA A 64 6.31 1.44 -3.26
CA ALA A 64 6.18 2.87 -3.01
C ALA A 64 7.41 3.42 -2.25
N ALA A 65 7.88 2.73 -1.20
CA ALA A 65 9.02 3.14 -0.39
C ALA A 65 10.31 3.19 -1.22
N ILE A 66 10.58 2.14 -2.03
CA ILE A 66 11.74 2.08 -2.93
C ILE A 66 11.67 3.18 -4.00
N ALA A 67 10.50 3.37 -4.62
CA ALA A 67 10.32 4.42 -5.62
C ALA A 67 10.54 5.81 -5.01
N TYR A 68 9.99 6.08 -3.83
CA TYR A 68 10.18 7.36 -3.14
C TYR A 68 11.66 7.65 -2.85
N ALA A 69 12.39 6.65 -2.38
CA ALA A 69 13.82 6.79 -2.15
C ALA A 69 14.57 7.09 -3.46
N LYS A 70 14.27 6.36 -4.55
CA LYS A 70 14.86 6.61 -5.87
C LYS A 70 14.46 7.97 -6.47
N GLU A 71 13.34 8.54 -6.03
CA GLU A 71 12.90 9.90 -6.38
C GLU A 71 13.49 10.99 -5.46
N GLY A 72 14.29 10.62 -4.46
CA GLY A 72 15.03 11.54 -3.60
C GLY A 72 14.38 11.87 -2.25
N ALA A 73 13.38 11.08 -1.81
CA ALA A 73 12.77 11.24 -0.49
C ALA A 73 13.46 10.40 0.58
N ASP A 74 13.57 10.93 1.81
CA ASP A 74 13.83 10.10 2.99
C ASP A 74 12.55 9.36 3.39
N VAL A 75 12.67 8.09 3.77
CA VAL A 75 11.50 7.22 3.97
C VAL A 75 11.55 6.52 5.32
N ALA A 76 10.46 6.65 6.08
CA ALA A 76 10.13 5.78 7.20
C ALA A 76 9.16 4.68 6.72
N ILE A 77 9.37 3.45 7.14
CA ILE A 77 8.43 2.35 6.92
C ILE A 77 7.94 1.81 8.27
N ALA A 78 6.62 1.67 8.39
CA ALA A 78 5.99 0.98 9.52
C ALA A 78 5.55 -0.42 9.07
N TYR A 79 5.81 -1.44 9.88
CA TYR A 79 5.61 -2.84 9.54
C TYR A 79 5.36 -3.68 10.80
N HIS A 80 4.77 -4.88 10.63
CA HIS A 80 4.58 -5.81 11.73
C HIS A 80 5.94 -6.39 12.18
N PRO A 81 6.23 -6.54 13.49
CA PRO A 81 7.53 -7.01 13.97
C PRO A 81 8.01 -8.34 13.36
N ASP A 82 7.08 -9.23 13.01
CA ASP A 82 7.40 -10.52 12.38
C ASP A 82 7.92 -10.38 10.93
N GLU A 83 7.78 -9.19 10.31
CA GLU A 83 8.24 -8.87 8.95
C GLU A 83 9.62 -8.17 8.94
N GLN A 84 10.37 -8.23 10.06
CA GLN A 84 11.67 -7.56 10.20
C GLN A 84 12.64 -7.87 9.07
N ALA A 85 12.68 -9.11 8.58
CA ALA A 85 13.61 -9.52 7.51
C ALA A 85 13.33 -8.77 6.20
N ASP A 86 12.06 -8.62 5.82
CA ASP A 86 11.66 -7.87 4.63
C ASP A 86 11.91 -6.37 4.80
N ALA A 87 11.69 -5.83 6.02
CA ALA A 87 11.96 -4.43 6.34
C ALA A 87 13.44 -4.08 6.26
N ASP A 88 14.33 -4.98 6.70
CA ASP A 88 15.79 -4.79 6.60
C ASP A 88 16.24 -4.74 5.13
N GLU A 89 15.64 -5.54 4.25
CA GLU A 89 15.91 -5.45 2.81
C GLU A 89 15.48 -4.10 2.23
N VAL A 90 14.27 -3.62 2.56
CA VAL A 90 13.78 -2.32 2.09
C VAL A 90 14.67 -1.19 2.59
N LYS A 91 15.10 -1.23 3.85
CA LYS A 91 16.07 -0.28 4.39
C LYS A 91 17.35 -0.22 3.54
N ALA A 92 17.89 -1.39 3.18
CA ALA A 92 19.10 -1.44 2.36
C ALA A 92 18.88 -0.80 0.96
N PHE A 93 17.71 -0.96 0.35
CA PHE A 93 17.40 -0.31 -0.94
C PHE A 93 17.23 1.20 -0.81
N ILE A 94 16.61 1.70 0.27
CA ILE A 94 16.48 3.13 0.54
C ILE A 94 17.87 3.76 0.74
N GLU A 95 18.73 3.12 1.54
CA GLU A 95 20.09 3.59 1.80
C GLU A 95 20.98 3.52 0.54
N LYS A 96 20.82 2.48 -0.30
CA LYS A 96 21.49 2.35 -1.62
C LYS A 96 21.10 3.50 -2.58
N ALA A 97 19.88 4.02 -2.46
CA ALA A 97 19.45 5.20 -3.21
C ALA A 97 19.99 6.53 -2.65
N GLY A 98 20.76 6.49 -1.56
CA GLY A 98 21.36 7.68 -0.92
C GLY A 98 20.43 8.42 0.04
N GLN A 99 19.30 7.81 0.41
CA GLN A 99 18.31 8.43 1.28
C GLN A 99 18.31 7.83 2.68
N LYS A 100 17.76 8.56 3.64
CA LYS A 100 17.61 8.07 5.02
C LYS A 100 16.45 7.08 5.11
N ALA A 101 16.69 5.92 5.73
CA ALA A 101 15.69 4.94 6.09
C ALA A 101 15.42 4.95 7.59
N VAL A 102 14.13 4.87 7.98
CA VAL A 102 13.69 4.72 9.36
C VAL A 102 12.77 3.50 9.46
N LEU A 103 13.07 2.58 10.38
CA LEU A 103 12.28 1.38 10.62
C LEU A 103 11.42 1.56 11.87
N LEU A 104 10.12 1.33 11.74
CA LEU A 104 9.12 1.52 12.80
C LEU A 104 8.31 0.21 12.99
N PRO A 105 8.85 -0.77 13.72
CA PRO A 105 8.13 -2.02 14.00
C PRO A 105 6.99 -1.80 15.00
N GLY A 106 5.82 -2.42 14.75
CA GLY A 106 4.70 -2.44 15.69
C GLY A 106 3.41 -2.95 15.07
N ASP A 107 2.39 -3.12 15.91
CA ASP A 107 1.10 -3.65 15.50
C ASP A 107 0.09 -2.50 15.32
N LEU A 108 -0.47 -2.36 14.14
CA LEU A 108 -1.45 -1.33 13.81
C LEU A 108 -2.82 -1.52 14.47
N ARG A 109 -3.07 -2.66 15.10
CA ARG A 109 -4.24 -2.86 15.96
C ARG A 109 -4.14 -2.03 17.24
N ASP A 110 -2.92 -1.67 17.66
CA ASP A 110 -2.71 -0.75 18.79
C ASP A 110 -2.85 0.70 18.34
N ALA A 111 -3.92 1.35 18.80
CA ALA A 111 -4.18 2.77 18.55
C ALA A 111 -3.05 3.70 19.03
N THR A 112 -2.34 3.29 20.11
CA THR A 112 -1.19 4.04 20.63
C THR A 112 -0.03 3.97 19.66
N TYR A 113 0.29 2.77 19.17
CA TYR A 113 1.32 2.59 18.15
C TYR A 113 1.01 3.34 16.87
N ALA A 114 -0.24 3.26 16.36
CA ALA A 114 -0.65 3.94 15.13
C ALA A 114 -0.42 5.47 15.17
N LYS A 115 -0.48 6.10 16.35
CA LYS A 115 -0.12 7.51 16.56
C LYS A 115 1.38 7.68 16.75
N GLN A 116 1.99 6.83 17.59
CA GLN A 116 3.39 6.96 17.96
C GLN A 116 4.32 6.81 16.74
N MET A 117 4.04 5.88 15.81
CA MET A 117 4.86 5.72 14.60
C MET A 117 4.91 6.98 13.73
N VAL A 118 3.82 7.76 13.68
CA VAL A 118 3.79 9.03 12.93
C VAL A 118 4.67 10.08 13.61
N LYS A 119 4.62 10.16 14.92
CA LYS A 119 5.48 11.04 15.71
C LYS A 119 6.95 10.66 15.53
N ASP A 120 7.27 9.38 15.65
CA ASP A 120 8.63 8.86 15.50
C ASP A 120 9.17 9.09 14.08
N ALA A 121 8.33 8.91 13.05
CA ALA A 121 8.69 9.23 11.68
C ALA A 121 9.03 10.71 11.52
N HIS A 122 8.16 11.61 12.01
CA HIS A 122 8.40 13.06 11.97
C HIS A 122 9.68 13.44 12.69
N GLU A 123 9.91 12.94 13.91
CA GLU A 123 11.10 13.27 14.70
C GLU A 123 12.38 12.74 14.03
N GLN A 124 12.38 11.47 13.61
CA GLN A 124 13.56 10.85 13.04
C GLN A 124 13.89 11.36 11.62
N LEU A 125 12.88 11.64 10.78
CA LEU A 125 13.11 12.23 9.46
C LEU A 125 13.33 13.76 9.50
N ASN A 126 13.09 14.39 10.65
CA ASN A 126 13.11 15.85 10.81
C ASN A 126 12.07 16.55 9.91
N GLY A 127 10.86 16.01 9.88
CA GLY A 127 9.73 16.49 9.10
C GLY A 127 8.84 15.36 8.58
N LEU A 128 7.68 15.71 8.05
CA LEU A 128 6.76 14.78 7.38
C LEU A 128 5.97 15.53 6.32
N ASP A 129 6.09 15.11 5.06
CA ASP A 129 5.42 15.71 3.90
C ASP A 129 4.39 14.76 3.27
N ILE A 130 4.64 13.44 3.37
CA ILE A 130 3.89 12.40 2.68
C ILE A 130 3.53 11.30 3.67
N LEU A 131 2.23 10.95 3.72
CA LEU A 131 1.74 9.82 4.50
C LEU A 131 1.04 8.82 3.56
N VAL A 132 1.61 7.63 3.43
CA VAL A 132 1.02 6.52 2.69
C VAL A 132 0.46 5.49 3.66
N LEU A 133 -0.86 5.34 3.65
CA LEU A 133 -1.59 4.39 4.48
C LEU A 133 -1.91 3.16 3.63
N ASN A 134 -0.91 2.26 3.55
CA ASN A 134 -0.94 1.10 2.67
C ASN A 134 -1.17 -0.22 3.42
N ALA A 135 -0.69 -0.36 4.65
CA ALA A 135 -0.89 -1.57 5.42
C ALA A 135 -2.33 -2.08 5.38
N GLY A 136 -2.49 -3.38 5.34
CA GLY A 136 -3.81 -3.97 5.29
C GLY A 136 -3.82 -5.43 5.69
N MET A 137 -4.89 -5.85 6.31
CA MET A 137 -5.22 -7.22 6.63
C MET A 137 -6.36 -7.69 5.71
N GLN A 138 -6.23 -8.89 5.16
CA GLN A 138 -7.22 -9.53 4.30
C GLN A 138 -7.25 -11.01 4.61
N GLN A 139 -8.42 -11.51 5.02
CA GLN A 139 -8.67 -12.93 5.19
C GLN A 139 -9.97 -13.29 4.46
N PHE A 140 -9.95 -14.39 3.72
CA PHE A 140 -11.17 -14.85 3.06
C PHE A 140 -12.04 -15.67 4.02
N GLU A 141 -13.36 -15.50 3.87
CA GLU A 141 -14.37 -16.35 4.53
C GLU A 141 -15.49 -16.65 3.52
N HIS A 142 -15.81 -17.91 3.36
CA HIS A 142 -16.80 -18.34 2.35
C HIS A 142 -18.23 -17.96 2.72
N GLN A 143 -18.58 -17.97 4.01
CA GLN A 143 -19.93 -17.75 4.51
C GLN A 143 -19.92 -16.69 5.61
N ILE A 144 -20.81 -15.71 5.49
CA ILE A 144 -20.92 -14.62 6.47
C ILE A 144 -21.17 -15.12 7.90
N GLU A 145 -21.83 -16.25 8.04
CA GLU A 145 -22.14 -16.88 9.33
C GLU A 145 -20.86 -17.33 10.08
N ASN A 146 -19.77 -17.59 9.35
CA ASN A 146 -18.49 -18.01 9.92
C ASN A 146 -17.55 -16.85 10.21
N LEU A 147 -17.85 -15.64 9.71
CA LEU A 147 -17.03 -14.46 9.97
C LEU A 147 -17.01 -14.17 11.48
N SER A 148 -15.86 -14.41 12.11
CA SER A 148 -15.71 -14.22 13.55
C SER A 148 -15.68 -12.73 13.91
N ALA A 149 -16.11 -12.41 15.14
CA ALA A 149 -16.01 -11.06 15.66
C ALA A 149 -14.53 -10.61 15.78
N GLU A 150 -13.62 -11.53 16.03
CA GLU A 150 -12.18 -11.28 16.08
C GLU A 150 -11.65 -10.85 14.72
N GLN A 151 -11.87 -11.66 13.66
CA GLN A 151 -11.45 -11.31 12.29
C GLN A 151 -12.03 -9.97 11.85
N LEU A 152 -13.32 -9.74 12.09
CA LEU A 152 -13.96 -8.47 11.74
C LEU A 152 -13.29 -7.29 12.46
N THR A 153 -13.03 -7.43 13.77
CA THR A 153 -12.40 -6.38 14.57
C THR A 153 -10.98 -6.11 14.09
N ASP A 154 -10.15 -7.15 13.97
CA ASP A 154 -8.76 -7.03 13.51
C ASP A 154 -8.66 -6.37 12.13
N THR A 155 -9.53 -6.79 11.19
CA THR A 155 -9.57 -6.19 9.85
C THR A 155 -9.90 -4.70 9.90
N PHE A 156 -10.84 -4.28 10.75
CA PHE A 156 -11.17 -2.86 10.91
C PHE A 156 -10.10 -2.08 11.68
N GLU A 157 -9.48 -2.66 12.70
CA GLU A 157 -8.40 -2.03 13.45
C GLU A 157 -7.21 -1.72 12.54
N VAL A 158 -6.76 -2.71 11.74
CA VAL A 158 -5.64 -2.52 10.81
C VAL A 158 -6.01 -1.59 9.66
N ASN A 159 -7.15 -1.79 8.99
CA ASN A 159 -7.42 -1.14 7.70
C ASN A 159 -8.10 0.23 7.83
N VAL A 160 -8.80 0.49 8.93
CA VAL A 160 -9.62 1.71 9.11
C VAL A 160 -9.21 2.53 10.33
N PHE A 161 -9.18 1.92 11.51
CA PHE A 161 -8.96 2.70 12.74
C PHE A 161 -7.54 3.21 12.80
N SER A 162 -6.54 2.37 12.49
CA SER A 162 -5.14 2.81 12.40
C SER A 162 -4.95 3.95 11.40
N THR A 163 -5.63 3.86 10.24
CA THR A 163 -5.64 4.90 9.20
C THR A 163 -6.12 6.24 9.77
N VAL A 164 -7.25 6.23 10.49
CA VAL A 164 -7.80 7.45 11.10
C VAL A 164 -6.86 8.02 12.17
N TYR A 165 -6.33 7.18 13.06
CA TYR A 165 -5.42 7.61 14.13
C TYR A 165 -4.11 8.17 13.57
N SER A 166 -3.56 7.54 12.54
CA SER A 166 -2.35 8.03 11.86
C SER A 166 -2.57 9.39 11.20
N ILE A 167 -3.71 9.58 10.53
CA ILE A 167 -4.05 10.87 9.92
C ILE A 167 -4.21 11.95 11.00
N GLN A 168 -4.93 11.66 12.10
CA GLN A 168 -5.10 12.61 13.20
C GLN A 168 -3.75 13.10 13.73
N GLN A 169 -2.80 12.18 13.94
CA GLN A 169 -1.47 12.52 14.42
C GLN A 169 -0.65 13.28 13.37
N ALA A 170 -0.73 12.90 12.10
CA ALA A 170 0.02 13.56 11.03
C ALA A 170 -0.40 15.03 10.84
N LEU A 171 -1.68 15.35 11.08
CA LEU A 171 -2.18 16.72 10.96
C LEU A 171 -1.57 17.70 11.99
N GLU A 172 -0.94 17.21 13.06
CA GLU A 172 -0.17 18.03 13.99
C GLU A 172 1.15 18.55 13.38
N TYR A 173 1.68 17.85 12.38
CA TYR A 173 2.99 18.11 11.77
C TYR A 173 2.89 18.62 10.33
N PHE A 174 1.81 18.30 9.64
CA PHE A 174 1.64 18.62 8.23
C PHE A 174 1.57 20.12 7.97
N LYS A 175 2.28 20.53 6.92
CA LYS A 175 2.25 21.89 6.38
C LYS A 175 1.51 21.89 5.04
N THR A 176 1.21 23.08 4.54
CA THR A 176 0.72 23.28 3.17
C THR A 176 1.64 22.55 2.18
N GLY A 177 1.06 21.81 1.25
CA GLY A 177 1.78 20.97 0.28
C GLY A 177 1.88 19.50 0.67
N ALA A 178 1.50 19.12 1.90
CA ALA A 178 1.50 17.72 2.31
C ALA A 178 0.51 16.85 1.52
N SER A 179 0.81 15.55 1.41
CA SER A 179 -0.01 14.58 0.69
C SER A 179 -0.32 13.35 1.53
N ILE A 180 -1.58 12.97 1.59
CA ILE A 180 -2.08 11.72 2.18
C ILE A 180 -2.54 10.81 1.04
N ILE A 181 -2.05 9.57 1.03
CA ILE A 181 -2.40 8.56 0.02
C ILE A 181 -2.88 7.31 0.73
N LEU A 182 -4.14 6.93 0.49
CA LEU A 182 -4.73 5.72 1.05
C LEU A 182 -4.68 4.58 0.02
N THR A 183 -4.32 3.39 0.46
CA THR A 183 -4.47 2.18 -0.35
C THR A 183 -5.84 1.56 -0.09
N SER A 184 -6.78 1.84 -0.99
CA SER A 184 -8.07 1.18 -1.05
C SER A 184 -7.95 -0.17 -1.78
N SER A 185 -8.92 -0.54 -2.61
CA SER A 185 -8.94 -1.73 -3.46
C SER A 185 -10.07 -1.63 -4.47
N ILE A 186 -9.98 -2.41 -5.55
CA ILE A 186 -11.14 -2.74 -6.40
C ILE A 186 -12.29 -3.33 -5.56
N GLN A 187 -11.97 -4.05 -4.48
CA GLN A 187 -12.94 -4.60 -3.54
C GLN A 187 -13.80 -3.54 -2.84
N GLY A 188 -13.31 -2.31 -2.73
CA GLY A 188 -14.10 -1.19 -2.19
C GLY A 188 -15.23 -0.70 -3.09
N VAL A 189 -15.24 -1.07 -4.36
CA VAL A 189 -16.29 -0.70 -5.36
C VAL A 189 -16.96 -1.91 -5.98
N LYS A 190 -16.25 -3.03 -6.11
CA LYS A 190 -16.75 -4.30 -6.64
C LYS A 190 -16.39 -5.45 -5.70
N PRO A 191 -17.11 -5.61 -4.59
CA PRO A 191 -16.77 -6.59 -3.55
C PRO A 191 -16.95 -8.02 -4.04
N SER A 192 -16.01 -8.89 -3.66
CA SER A 192 -16.12 -10.34 -3.80
C SER A 192 -16.94 -10.92 -2.64
N ALA A 193 -17.68 -11.98 -2.90
CA ALA A 193 -18.55 -12.61 -1.90
C ALA A 193 -17.80 -13.16 -0.67
N HIS A 194 -16.51 -13.48 -0.82
CA HIS A 194 -15.67 -14.11 0.22
C HIS A 194 -14.70 -13.14 0.92
N LEU A 195 -14.82 -11.82 0.69
CA LEU A 195 -13.96 -10.77 1.30
C LEU A 195 -14.83 -9.67 1.93
N VAL A 196 -15.86 -10.04 2.67
CA VAL A 196 -16.90 -9.12 3.13
C VAL A 196 -16.32 -8.02 4.04
N ASP A 197 -15.61 -8.39 5.10
CA ASP A 197 -15.00 -7.46 6.04
C ASP A 197 -13.93 -6.58 5.38
N TYR A 198 -13.05 -7.19 4.59
CA TYR A 198 -12.03 -6.46 3.83
C TYR A 198 -12.65 -5.43 2.87
N ALA A 199 -13.64 -5.84 2.07
CA ALA A 199 -14.32 -4.96 1.13
C ALA A 199 -14.99 -3.77 1.83
N MET A 200 -15.62 -3.99 2.98
CA MET A 200 -16.17 -2.93 3.83
C MET A 200 -15.09 -1.91 4.22
N THR A 201 -13.93 -2.38 4.69
CA THR A 201 -12.82 -1.48 5.08
C THR A 201 -12.28 -0.67 3.91
N LYS A 202 -12.20 -1.27 2.71
CA LYS A 202 -11.70 -0.57 1.51
C LYS A 202 -12.72 0.44 0.96
N SER A 203 -14.01 0.21 1.16
CA SER A 203 -15.07 1.20 0.92
C SER A 203 -14.98 2.37 1.92
N CYS A 204 -14.67 2.11 3.20
CA CYS A 204 -14.40 3.16 4.19
C CYS A 204 -13.25 4.07 3.74
N ASN A 205 -12.16 3.51 3.21
CA ASN A 205 -11.02 4.30 2.73
C ASN A 205 -11.39 5.20 1.53
N ILE A 206 -12.26 4.75 0.61
CA ILE A 206 -12.78 5.58 -0.47
C ILE A 206 -13.60 6.77 0.09
N SER A 207 -14.49 6.50 1.03
CA SER A 207 -15.31 7.52 1.68
C SER A 207 -14.45 8.53 2.43
N LEU A 208 -13.48 8.04 3.22
CA LEU A 208 -12.54 8.84 4.00
C LEU A 208 -11.72 9.77 3.09
N THR A 209 -11.23 9.25 1.94
CA THR A 209 -10.48 10.03 0.95
C THR A 209 -11.27 11.25 0.49
N LYS A 210 -12.53 11.06 0.10
CA LYS A 210 -13.39 12.14 -0.42
C LYS A 210 -13.72 13.16 0.67
N SER A 211 -14.04 12.70 1.87
CA SER A 211 -14.39 13.57 3.00
C SER A 211 -13.19 14.42 3.44
N LEU A 212 -12.01 13.80 3.57
CA LEU A 212 -10.80 14.50 3.98
C LEU A 212 -10.25 15.44 2.90
N ALA A 213 -10.41 15.11 1.63
CA ALA A 213 -10.05 16.03 0.55
C ALA A 213 -10.83 17.35 0.64
N ALA A 214 -12.14 17.27 0.93
CA ALA A 214 -12.97 18.46 1.13
C ALA A 214 -12.56 19.25 2.40
N GLN A 215 -12.24 18.55 3.49
CA GLN A 215 -11.89 19.17 4.77
C GLN A 215 -10.49 19.79 4.77
N LEU A 216 -9.51 19.14 4.12
CA LEU A 216 -8.10 19.50 4.19
C LEU A 216 -7.62 20.31 2.98
N GLY A 217 -8.35 20.27 1.87
CA GLY A 217 -8.05 21.06 0.66
C GLY A 217 -7.86 22.55 0.95
N PRO A 218 -8.72 23.23 1.71
CA PRO A 218 -8.52 24.63 2.10
C PRO A 218 -7.24 24.89 2.90
N LYS A 219 -6.63 23.85 3.51
CA LYS A 219 -5.34 23.92 4.22
C LYS A 219 -4.15 23.65 3.28
N GLY A 220 -4.41 23.38 1.99
CA GLY A 220 -3.39 23.01 1.02
C GLY A 220 -2.84 21.60 1.21
N ILE A 221 -3.59 20.69 1.83
CA ILE A 221 -3.24 19.28 2.01
C ILE A 221 -4.10 18.44 1.05
N ARG A 222 -3.45 17.59 0.24
CA ARG A 222 -4.12 16.72 -0.72
C ARG A 222 -4.37 15.34 -0.13
N VAL A 223 -5.53 14.77 -0.45
CA VAL A 223 -5.89 13.41 -0.01
C VAL A 223 -6.42 12.64 -1.20
N ASN A 224 -5.77 11.53 -1.55
CA ASN A 224 -6.15 10.67 -2.67
C ASN A 224 -6.08 9.19 -2.26
N ALA A 225 -6.65 8.33 -3.07
CA ALA A 225 -6.54 6.88 -2.90
C ALA A 225 -6.06 6.21 -4.17
N VAL A 226 -5.34 5.10 -3.98
CA VAL A 226 -5.06 4.09 -5.00
C VAL A 226 -5.97 2.90 -4.74
N ALA A 227 -6.61 2.37 -5.77
CA ALA A 227 -7.47 1.18 -5.71
C ALA A 227 -6.87 0.07 -6.58
N PRO A 228 -6.00 -0.77 -6.01
CA PRO A 228 -5.41 -1.89 -6.74
C PRO A 228 -6.45 -2.94 -7.13
N GLY A 229 -6.21 -3.60 -8.28
CA GLY A 229 -6.79 -4.88 -8.62
C GLY A 229 -6.00 -6.04 -7.99
N PRO A 230 -5.96 -7.22 -8.62
CA PRO A 230 -5.18 -8.35 -8.17
C PRO A 230 -3.67 -8.07 -8.39
N ILE A 231 -2.95 -7.76 -7.32
CA ILE A 231 -1.50 -7.54 -7.32
C ILE A 231 -0.83 -8.68 -6.55
N TRP A 232 0.22 -9.24 -7.12
CA TRP A 232 0.96 -10.34 -6.50
C TRP A 232 1.77 -9.84 -5.31
N THR A 233 1.37 -10.25 -4.10
CA THR A 233 1.94 -9.79 -2.83
C THR A 233 1.78 -10.87 -1.75
N ALA A 234 2.55 -10.77 -0.66
CA ALA A 234 2.46 -11.67 0.49
C ALA A 234 1.02 -11.73 1.08
N LEU A 235 0.28 -10.63 1.03
CA LEU A 235 -1.12 -10.57 1.47
C LEU A 235 -2.00 -11.64 0.82
N GLN A 236 -1.75 -12.01 -0.44
CA GLN A 236 -2.58 -12.97 -1.16
C GLN A 236 -2.37 -14.41 -0.68
N ILE A 237 -1.16 -14.75 -0.29
CA ILE A 237 -0.78 -16.12 0.13
C ILE A 237 -0.84 -16.33 1.64
N SER A 238 -1.04 -15.26 2.43
CA SER A 238 -1.15 -15.32 3.90
C SER A 238 -2.61 -15.25 4.41
N GLY A 239 -3.53 -15.87 3.68
CA GLY A 239 -4.95 -15.92 4.03
C GLY A 239 -5.85 -15.02 3.18
N GLY A 240 -5.26 -14.20 2.29
CA GLY A 240 -6.02 -13.27 1.44
C GLY A 240 -6.80 -13.95 0.32
N GLN A 241 -6.40 -15.16 -0.10
CA GLN A 241 -7.08 -15.94 -1.14
C GLN A 241 -7.16 -17.42 -0.78
N PRO A 242 -8.21 -18.12 -1.22
CA PRO A 242 -8.23 -19.59 -1.18
C PRO A 242 -7.05 -20.18 -1.98
N GLN A 243 -6.41 -21.24 -1.46
CA GLN A 243 -5.22 -21.82 -2.08
C GLN A 243 -5.48 -22.36 -3.50
N GLU A 244 -6.67 -22.81 -3.78
CA GLU A 244 -7.11 -23.29 -5.11
C GLU A 244 -7.19 -22.17 -6.14
N SER A 245 -7.36 -20.92 -5.74
CA SER A 245 -7.43 -19.76 -6.64
C SER A 245 -6.07 -19.11 -6.92
N ILE A 246 -5.01 -19.48 -6.17
CA ILE A 246 -3.67 -18.92 -6.34
C ILE A 246 -3.11 -19.14 -7.75
N PRO A 247 -3.20 -20.35 -8.38
CA PRO A 247 -2.62 -20.55 -9.69
C PRO A 247 -3.12 -19.56 -10.77
N GLU A 248 -4.41 -19.26 -10.76
CA GLU A 248 -5.04 -18.40 -11.78
C GLU A 248 -5.21 -16.94 -11.27
N PHE A 249 -4.50 -16.56 -10.19
CA PHE A 249 -4.67 -15.25 -9.58
C PHE A 249 -4.39 -14.12 -10.57
N GLY A 250 -5.39 -13.26 -10.78
CA GLY A 250 -5.33 -12.12 -11.69
C GLY A 250 -5.63 -12.43 -13.18
N GLN A 251 -5.72 -13.70 -13.60
CA GLN A 251 -5.94 -14.07 -15.01
C GLN A 251 -7.33 -13.67 -15.53
N ASN A 252 -8.30 -13.45 -14.64
CA ASN A 252 -9.64 -12.98 -14.99
C ASN A 252 -9.70 -11.47 -15.32
N GLN A 253 -8.58 -10.75 -15.23
CA GLN A 253 -8.52 -9.35 -15.64
C GLN A 253 -8.37 -9.23 -17.17
N PRO A 254 -8.78 -8.09 -17.79
CA PRO A 254 -8.57 -7.87 -19.21
C PRO A 254 -7.11 -8.03 -19.66
N LEU A 255 -6.12 -7.72 -18.81
CA LEU A 255 -4.69 -7.96 -19.11
C LEU A 255 -4.26 -9.41 -18.85
N GLN A 256 -5.14 -10.30 -18.39
CA GLN A 256 -4.95 -11.75 -18.23
C GLN A 256 -3.77 -12.15 -17.33
N ARG A 257 -3.42 -11.31 -16.37
CA ARG A 257 -2.39 -11.58 -15.36
C ARG A 257 -2.61 -10.77 -14.10
N ALA A 258 -1.96 -11.17 -13.03
CA ALA A 258 -1.79 -10.30 -11.88
C ALA A 258 -0.87 -9.11 -12.21
N GLY A 259 -1.10 -7.99 -11.58
CA GLY A 259 -0.15 -6.89 -11.57
C GLY A 259 1.02 -7.15 -10.62
N GLN A 260 2.12 -6.43 -10.83
CA GLN A 260 3.25 -6.40 -9.91
C GLN A 260 3.23 -5.11 -9.09
N PRO A 261 3.75 -5.11 -7.85
CA PRO A 261 3.80 -3.92 -7.02
C PRO A 261 4.42 -2.69 -7.70
N VAL A 262 5.48 -2.87 -8.48
CA VAL A 262 6.16 -1.79 -9.23
C VAL A 262 5.23 -1.08 -10.23
N GLU A 263 4.19 -1.75 -10.74
CA GLU A 263 3.24 -1.14 -11.70
C GLU A 263 2.34 -0.07 -11.04
N LEU A 264 2.35 0.01 -9.70
CA LEU A 264 1.63 1.03 -8.95
C LEU A 264 2.55 2.19 -8.55
N ALA A 265 3.86 1.99 -8.52
CA ALA A 265 4.85 2.92 -7.96
C ALA A 265 4.73 4.32 -8.57
N ASP A 266 4.60 4.44 -9.89
CA ASP A 266 4.48 5.75 -10.57
C ASP A 266 3.24 6.54 -10.13
N VAL A 267 2.13 5.87 -9.80
CA VAL A 267 0.93 6.55 -9.31
C VAL A 267 1.14 7.06 -7.89
N TYR A 268 1.80 6.28 -7.01
CA TYR A 268 2.16 6.76 -5.68
C TYR A 268 3.12 7.95 -5.75
N VAL A 269 4.13 7.90 -6.64
CA VAL A 269 5.05 9.03 -6.87
C VAL A 269 4.31 10.25 -7.41
N LEU A 270 3.43 10.09 -8.40
CA LEU A 270 2.61 11.19 -8.90
C LEU A 270 1.83 11.86 -7.77
N LEU A 271 1.08 11.07 -7.00
CA LEU A 271 0.22 11.58 -5.92
C LEU A 271 1.01 12.23 -4.78
N ALA A 272 2.23 11.79 -4.52
CA ALA A 272 3.14 12.37 -3.54
C ALA A 272 3.78 13.69 -4.03
N SER A 273 3.99 13.84 -5.32
CA SER A 273 4.73 14.95 -5.93
C SER A 273 3.91 16.22 -6.13
N ASP A 274 4.60 17.33 -6.39
CA ASP A 274 4.00 18.62 -6.72
C ASP A 274 3.29 18.60 -8.09
N ASN A 275 3.55 17.59 -8.94
CA ASN A 275 2.84 17.38 -10.20
C ASN A 275 1.35 17.07 -9.99
N ALA A 276 0.95 16.63 -8.81
CA ALA A 276 -0.43 16.39 -8.43
C ALA A 276 -1.11 17.60 -7.75
N SER A 277 -0.64 18.83 -7.98
CA SER A 277 -1.13 20.04 -7.30
C SER A 277 -2.64 20.28 -7.43
N TYR A 278 -3.27 19.79 -8.51
CA TYR A 278 -4.73 19.89 -8.71
C TYR A 278 -5.46 18.54 -8.58
N ILE A 279 -4.82 17.56 -7.92
CA ILE A 279 -5.35 16.21 -7.72
C ILE A 279 -5.62 16.00 -6.23
N THR A 280 -6.90 16.03 -5.83
CA THR A 280 -7.35 15.68 -4.49
C THR A 280 -8.75 15.07 -4.54
N GLY A 281 -9.09 14.16 -3.60
CA GLY A 281 -10.37 13.47 -3.53
C GLY A 281 -10.56 12.38 -4.59
N GLN A 282 -9.50 12.01 -5.32
CA GLN A 282 -9.57 11.05 -6.41
C GLN A 282 -9.21 9.64 -5.94
N VAL A 283 -9.78 8.65 -6.64
CA VAL A 283 -9.46 7.23 -6.47
C VAL A 283 -8.92 6.70 -7.79
N TYR A 284 -7.67 6.24 -7.80
CA TYR A 284 -6.99 5.76 -9.00
C TYR A 284 -7.00 4.24 -9.04
N GLY A 285 -7.70 3.67 -10.03
CA GLY A 285 -7.69 2.23 -10.27
C GLY A 285 -6.47 1.76 -11.04
N ILE A 286 -5.68 0.87 -10.47
CA ILE A 286 -4.64 0.11 -11.17
C ILE A 286 -5.05 -1.37 -11.11
N THR A 287 -5.88 -1.80 -12.04
CA THR A 287 -6.73 -2.98 -11.89
C THR A 287 -6.55 -4.03 -12.99
N GLY A 288 -5.64 -3.81 -13.94
CA GLY A 288 -5.51 -4.68 -15.11
C GLY A 288 -6.70 -4.61 -16.08
N GLY A 289 -7.54 -3.55 -15.95
CA GLY A 289 -8.67 -3.27 -16.85
C GLY A 289 -10.06 -3.42 -16.20
N ALA A 290 -10.18 -3.85 -14.96
CA ALA A 290 -11.48 -3.85 -14.27
C ALA A 290 -11.90 -2.40 -13.92
N PRO A 291 -13.14 -1.98 -14.24
CA PRO A 291 -13.60 -0.61 -13.93
C PRO A 291 -13.79 -0.41 -12.41
N ILE A 292 -13.56 0.82 -11.94
CA ILE A 292 -13.75 1.24 -10.54
C ILE A 292 -14.88 2.26 -10.34
N ASN A 293 -15.68 2.49 -11.37
CA ASN A 293 -16.84 3.39 -11.41
C ASN A 293 -18.10 2.64 -11.83
#